data_41a9a6f52b9e5bc8abd698bb26c442bd
#
_entry.id   41a9a6f52b9e5bc8abd698bb26c442bd
#
_cell.length_a   1.000
_cell.length_b   1.000
_cell.length_c   1.000
_cell.angle_alpha   90.00
_cell.angle_beta   90.00
_cell.angle_gamma   90.00
#
_symmetry.space_group_name_H-M   'P 1'
#
loop_
_entity.id
_entity.type
_entity.pdbx_description
1 polymer ?
#
loop_
_entity_poly.entity_id
_entity_poly.type
_entity_poly.pdbx_seq_one_letter_code
_entity_poly.pdbx_strand_id
1 'polypeptide(L)'
;AASFKHVSPAGAAVGLPLDETLRKIYWVDDMGELSPLASAYARARGADRMSSFGDFISLSDVCDADTARIIKREVSDGVIAPGYEPEALEILKSKKNGNYNVIQIDPDYEPEALEILKAKKNGNYNVIQIDENYVPDPIERKQVFGITFEQGRNELDINKDLLSNIVTDNKEMPEAAKVDLMIALITLK
;
A
#
# COMPACT_ATOMS: atom_id res chain seq x y z
N ALA A 1 3.42 -4.67 -0.38
CA ALA A 1 2.14 -4.30 0.25
C ALA A 1 2.20 -2.86 0.75
N ALA A 2 1.08 -2.20 0.81
CA ALA A 2 0.96 -0.86 1.39
C ALA A 2 -0.29 -0.75 2.27
N SER A 3 -0.16 0.07 3.33
CA SER A 3 -1.23 0.44 4.25
C SER A 3 -1.58 1.91 4.00
N PHE A 4 -2.80 2.19 3.57
CA PHE A 4 -3.25 3.54 3.25
C PHE A 4 -4.18 4.10 4.32
N LYS A 5 -3.98 5.35 4.64
CA LYS A 5 -4.91 6.13 5.45
C LYS A 5 -5.38 7.34 4.65
N HIS A 6 -6.68 7.40 4.38
CA HIS A 6 -7.24 8.34 3.40
C HIS A 6 -6.62 8.12 2.02
N VAL A 7 -5.96 9.12 1.47
CA VAL A 7 -5.30 9.08 0.15
C VAL A 7 -3.78 8.96 0.25
N SER A 8 -3.25 8.79 1.46
CA SER A 8 -1.80 8.72 1.69
C SER A 8 -1.38 7.38 2.28
N PRO A 9 -0.25 6.81 1.87
CA PRO A 9 0.28 5.62 2.50
C PRO A 9 0.79 5.95 3.91
N ALA A 10 0.34 5.17 4.90
CA ALA A 10 0.90 5.18 6.24
C ALA A 10 2.19 4.33 6.32
N GLY A 11 2.32 3.38 5.43
CA GLY A 11 3.51 2.57 5.27
C GLY A 11 3.44 1.70 4.02
N ALA A 12 4.61 1.39 3.46
CA ALA A 12 4.76 0.46 2.35
C ALA A 12 6.02 -0.39 2.55
N ALA A 13 5.97 -1.64 2.15
CA ALA A 13 7.11 -2.55 2.32
C ALA A 13 7.10 -3.70 1.32
N VAL A 14 8.27 -4.28 1.14
CA VAL A 14 8.49 -5.53 0.40
C VAL A 14 8.56 -6.73 1.35
N GLY A 15 8.36 -7.93 0.80
CA GLY A 15 8.28 -9.19 1.54
C GLY A 15 9.62 -9.75 1.98
N LEU A 16 10.43 -8.97 2.69
CA LEU A 16 11.65 -9.48 3.31
C LEU A 16 11.32 -10.28 4.57
N PRO A 17 12.08 -11.33 4.87
CA PRO A 17 11.91 -12.11 6.10
C PRO A 17 11.97 -11.25 7.36
N LEU A 18 11.22 -11.63 8.36
CA LEU A 18 11.21 -10.99 9.67
C LEU A 18 12.03 -11.83 10.65
N ASP A 19 13.02 -11.23 11.31
CA ASP A 19 13.68 -11.82 12.46
C ASP A 19 12.76 -11.83 13.69
N GLU A 20 13.18 -12.47 14.78
CA GLU A 20 12.38 -12.56 16.01
C GLU A 20 12.03 -11.20 16.61
N THR A 21 12.90 -10.22 16.49
CA THR A 21 12.68 -8.87 17.01
C THR A 21 11.61 -8.14 16.21
N LEU A 22 11.71 -8.18 14.89
CA LEU A 22 10.72 -7.58 13.99
C LEU A 22 9.36 -8.27 14.11
N ARG A 23 9.34 -9.60 14.27
CA ARG A 23 8.08 -10.33 14.48
C ARG A 23 7.35 -9.86 15.73
N LYS A 24 8.07 -9.62 16.84
CA LYS A 24 7.50 -9.06 18.08
C LYS A 24 7.04 -7.61 17.90
N ILE A 25 7.84 -6.78 17.23
CA ILE A 25 7.51 -5.36 16.96
C ILE A 25 6.25 -5.27 16.11
N TYR A 26 6.11 -6.13 15.11
CA TYR A 26 4.95 -6.14 14.20
C TYR A 26 3.78 -6.99 14.68
N TRP A 27 3.90 -7.62 15.88
CA TRP A 27 2.86 -8.42 16.53
C TRP A 27 2.44 -9.63 15.68
N VAL A 28 3.41 -10.29 15.12
CA VAL A 28 3.24 -11.54 14.34
C VAL A 28 4.13 -12.68 14.84
N ASP A 29 4.64 -12.57 16.07
CA ASP A 29 5.50 -13.55 16.70
C ASP A 29 4.74 -14.84 17.11
N ASP A 30 3.44 -14.75 17.28
CA ASP A 30 2.53 -15.88 17.53
C ASP A 30 2.09 -16.62 16.25
N MET A 31 2.41 -16.10 15.09
CA MET A 31 2.12 -16.72 13.80
C MET A 31 3.30 -17.58 13.34
N GLY A 32 3.02 -18.71 12.72
CA GLY A 32 4.04 -19.56 12.13
C GLY A 32 4.93 -18.87 11.10
N GLU A 33 5.50 -19.59 10.19
CA GLU A 33 6.24 -19.03 9.07
C GLU A 33 5.28 -18.15 8.22
N LEU A 34 5.70 -16.95 7.89
CA LEU A 34 4.90 -16.02 7.12
C LEU A 34 5.31 -16.07 5.65
N SER A 35 4.33 -16.01 4.76
CA SER A 35 4.57 -15.79 3.35
C SER A 35 5.28 -14.44 3.10
N PRO A 36 5.94 -14.27 1.93
CA PRO A 36 6.51 -12.98 1.56
C PRO A 36 5.47 -11.85 1.55
N LEU A 37 4.25 -12.10 1.10
CA LEU A 37 3.20 -11.09 1.08
C LEU A 37 2.71 -10.73 2.49
N ALA A 38 2.56 -11.73 3.37
CA ALA A 38 2.23 -11.52 4.77
C ALA A 38 3.33 -10.72 5.50
N SER A 39 4.60 -11.02 5.23
CA SER A 39 5.74 -10.26 5.75
C SER A 39 5.73 -8.82 5.24
N ALA A 40 5.44 -8.60 3.96
CA ALA A 40 5.31 -7.26 3.38
C ALA A 40 4.21 -6.45 4.08
N TYR A 41 3.03 -7.04 4.30
CA TYR A 41 1.95 -6.34 4.97
C TYR A 41 2.25 -6.07 6.45
N ALA A 42 2.82 -7.04 7.17
CA ALA A 42 3.23 -6.83 8.56
C ALA A 42 4.21 -5.66 8.70
N ARG A 43 5.18 -5.55 7.78
CA ARG A 43 6.15 -4.44 7.73
C ARG A 43 5.49 -3.12 7.36
N ALA A 44 4.67 -3.09 6.32
CA ALA A 44 3.98 -1.90 5.85
C ALA A 44 3.09 -1.28 6.94
N ARG A 45 2.27 -2.11 7.57
CA ARG A 45 1.42 -1.69 8.68
C ARG A 45 2.23 -1.35 9.93
N GLY A 46 3.27 -2.13 10.21
CA GLY A 46 4.13 -1.99 11.38
C GLY A 46 5.00 -0.73 11.37
N ALA A 47 5.23 -0.14 10.20
CA ALA A 47 6.00 1.10 10.05
C ALA A 47 5.39 2.25 10.86
N ASP A 48 4.06 2.38 10.87
CA ASP A 48 3.31 3.27 11.75
C ASP A 48 1.94 2.65 12.07
N ARG A 49 1.88 1.90 13.16
CA ARG A 49 0.66 1.21 13.56
C ARG A 49 -0.47 2.14 13.98
N MET A 50 -0.15 3.33 14.49
CA MET A 50 -1.17 4.31 14.89
C MET A 50 -1.84 4.91 13.66
N SER A 51 -1.06 5.34 12.69
CA SER A 51 -1.58 5.88 11.43
C SER A 51 -2.27 4.81 10.58
N SER A 52 -1.85 3.55 10.70
CA SER A 52 -2.47 2.41 10.01
C SER A 52 -3.77 1.90 10.66
N PHE A 53 -4.18 2.43 11.80
CA PHE A 53 -5.45 2.02 12.42
C PHE A 53 -6.64 2.42 11.54
N GLY A 54 -7.41 1.44 11.07
CA GLY A 54 -8.48 1.65 10.10
C GLY A 54 -7.96 1.92 8.69
N ASP A 55 -6.86 1.28 8.30
CA ASP A 55 -6.27 1.40 6.98
C ASP A 55 -7.12 0.76 5.88
N PHE A 56 -6.81 1.15 4.66
CA PHE A 56 -7.17 0.42 3.44
C PHE A 56 -5.89 -0.21 2.87
N ILE A 57 -5.92 -1.52 2.67
CA ILE A 57 -4.74 -2.32 2.36
C ILE A 57 -4.63 -2.51 0.85
N SER A 58 -3.46 -2.27 0.28
CA SER A 58 -3.16 -2.56 -1.13
C SER A 58 -2.08 -3.65 -1.21
N LEU A 59 -2.39 -4.70 -1.93
CA LEU A 59 -1.51 -5.85 -2.16
C LEU A 59 -1.12 -5.91 -3.64
N SER A 60 0.15 -6.19 -3.92
CA SER A 60 0.69 -6.34 -5.28
C SER A 60 0.43 -7.71 -5.91
N ASP A 61 0.10 -8.69 -5.06
CA ASP A 61 -0.02 -10.09 -5.45
C ASP A 61 -1.33 -10.69 -4.94
N VAL A 62 -1.63 -11.90 -5.40
CA VAL A 62 -2.79 -12.68 -4.92
C VAL A 62 -2.69 -12.84 -3.40
N CYS A 63 -3.73 -12.41 -2.69
CA CYS A 63 -3.78 -12.49 -1.24
C CYS A 63 -3.84 -13.95 -0.79
N ASP A 64 -2.82 -14.40 -0.07
CA ASP A 64 -2.74 -15.73 0.51
C ASP A 64 -3.38 -15.81 1.90
N ALA A 65 -3.50 -17.03 2.43
CA ALA A 65 -4.15 -17.27 3.73
C ALA A 65 -3.40 -16.61 4.89
N ASP A 66 -2.06 -16.57 4.88
CA ASP A 66 -1.26 -15.95 5.94
C ASP A 66 -1.49 -14.45 6.01
N THR A 67 -1.47 -13.79 4.86
CA THR A 67 -1.81 -12.35 4.73
C THR A 67 -3.23 -12.08 5.23
N ALA A 68 -4.19 -12.90 4.82
CA ALA A 68 -5.59 -12.77 5.25
C ALA A 68 -5.75 -12.94 6.77
N ARG A 69 -4.98 -13.82 7.42
CA ARG A 69 -5.00 -13.99 8.88
C ARG A 69 -4.49 -12.74 9.62
N ILE A 70 -3.43 -12.09 9.12
CA ILE A 70 -2.96 -10.80 9.67
C ILE A 70 -4.05 -9.75 9.48
N ILE A 71 -4.60 -9.62 8.28
CA ILE A 71 -5.66 -8.65 7.97
C ILE A 71 -6.87 -8.86 8.88
N LYS A 72 -7.28 -10.11 9.11
CA LYS A 72 -8.46 -10.43 9.93
C LYS A 72 -8.34 -9.90 11.36
N ARG A 73 -7.17 -10.00 11.97
CA ARG A 73 -6.95 -9.58 13.38
C ARG A 73 -6.72 -8.09 13.55
N GLU A 74 -6.33 -7.39 12.49
CA GLU A 74 -6.06 -5.95 12.53
C GLU A 74 -7.32 -5.12 12.26
N VAL A 75 -7.37 -3.88 12.76
CA VAL A 75 -8.45 -2.95 12.42
C VAL A 75 -8.14 -2.31 11.08
N SER A 76 -8.91 -2.65 10.06
CA SER A 76 -8.79 -2.12 8.70
C SER A 76 -10.17 -1.94 8.08
N ASP A 77 -10.30 -1.12 7.05
CA ASP A 77 -11.58 -0.81 6.39
C ASP A 77 -11.80 -1.60 5.11
N GLY A 78 -10.74 -2.04 4.48
CA GLY A 78 -10.81 -2.87 3.29
C GLY A 78 -9.45 -3.32 2.80
N VAL A 79 -9.46 -4.21 1.83
CA VAL A 79 -8.29 -4.71 1.12
C VAL A 79 -8.56 -4.76 -0.37
N ILE A 80 -7.55 -4.40 -1.16
CA ILE A 80 -7.53 -4.52 -2.60
C ILE A 80 -6.34 -5.37 -3.04
N ALA A 81 -6.57 -6.32 -3.91
CA ALA A 81 -5.58 -7.24 -4.44
C ALA A 81 -5.94 -7.69 -5.86
N PRO A 82 -4.99 -8.16 -6.68
CA PRO A 82 -5.27 -8.73 -7.99
C PRO A 82 -6.06 -10.06 -7.92
N GLY A 83 -6.08 -10.70 -6.77
CA GLY A 83 -6.84 -11.93 -6.54
C GLY A 83 -6.77 -12.35 -5.08
N TYR A 84 -7.47 -13.43 -4.77
CA TYR A 84 -7.52 -14.02 -3.43
C TYR A 84 -7.53 -15.53 -3.53
N GLU A 85 -6.68 -16.21 -2.77
CA GLU A 85 -6.80 -17.64 -2.60
C GLU A 85 -8.15 -17.99 -1.95
N PRO A 86 -8.72 -19.18 -2.23
CA PRO A 86 -10.03 -19.55 -1.66
C PRO A 86 -10.09 -19.45 -0.14
N GLU A 87 -9.05 -19.93 0.57
CA GLU A 87 -8.96 -19.85 2.03
C GLU A 87 -8.85 -18.41 2.51
N ALA A 88 -8.04 -17.58 1.86
CA ALA A 88 -7.89 -16.16 2.17
C ALA A 88 -9.23 -15.42 2.05
N LEU A 89 -9.98 -15.70 0.99
CA LEU A 89 -11.28 -15.09 0.75
C LEU A 89 -12.29 -15.45 1.85
N GLU A 90 -12.34 -16.71 2.29
CA GLU A 90 -13.21 -17.14 3.38
C GLU A 90 -12.84 -16.48 4.72
N ILE A 91 -11.53 -16.35 5.01
CA ILE A 91 -11.04 -15.63 6.19
C ILE A 91 -11.52 -14.17 6.16
N LEU A 92 -11.35 -13.49 5.05
CA LEU A 92 -11.70 -12.06 4.90
C LEU A 92 -13.21 -11.83 4.91
N LYS A 93 -14.00 -12.70 4.28
CA LYS A 93 -15.48 -12.65 4.32
C LYS A 93 -16.03 -12.73 5.75
N SER A 94 -15.37 -13.45 6.64
CA SER A 94 -15.78 -13.55 8.04
C SER A 94 -15.48 -12.32 8.88
N LYS A 95 -14.66 -11.37 8.38
CA LYS A 95 -14.28 -10.14 9.07
C LYS A 95 -15.47 -9.16 9.11
N LYS A 96 -15.59 -8.39 10.22
CA LYS A 96 -16.69 -7.43 10.44
C LYS A 96 -18.08 -8.04 10.23
N ASN A 97 -18.27 -9.32 10.62
CA ASN A 97 -19.53 -10.04 10.42
C ASN A 97 -20.02 -10.03 8.96
N GLY A 98 -19.11 -10.13 7.99
CA GLY A 98 -19.42 -10.13 6.57
C GLY A 98 -19.48 -8.73 5.92
N ASN A 99 -19.22 -7.67 6.67
CA ASN A 99 -19.26 -6.28 6.16
C ASN A 99 -17.86 -5.69 5.85
N TYR A 100 -16.88 -6.55 5.62
CA TYR A 100 -15.54 -6.11 5.26
C TYR A 100 -15.40 -5.91 3.75
N ASN A 101 -14.78 -4.81 3.33
CA ASN A 101 -14.57 -4.53 1.92
C ASN A 101 -13.41 -5.36 1.38
N VAL A 102 -13.71 -6.30 0.50
CA VAL A 102 -12.73 -7.09 -0.25
C VAL A 102 -12.89 -6.74 -1.72
N ILE A 103 -11.87 -6.14 -2.31
CA ILE A 103 -11.91 -5.64 -3.68
C ILE A 103 -10.87 -6.40 -4.48
N GLN A 104 -11.30 -7.04 -5.56
CA GLN A 104 -10.41 -7.59 -6.55
C GLN A 104 -10.25 -6.59 -7.69
N ILE A 105 -9.02 -6.29 -8.05
CA ILE A 105 -8.67 -5.51 -9.24
C ILE A 105 -8.10 -6.47 -10.26
N ASP A 106 -8.69 -6.46 -11.44
CA ASP A 106 -8.03 -6.93 -12.64
C ASP A 106 -7.18 -5.78 -13.18
N PRO A 107 -5.85 -5.95 -13.33
CA PRO A 107 -5.01 -4.92 -13.95
C PRO A 107 -5.45 -4.57 -15.37
N ASP A 108 -6.16 -5.48 -16.06
CA ASP A 108 -6.76 -5.27 -17.37
C ASP A 108 -8.25 -4.91 -17.22
N TYR A 109 -8.54 -3.77 -16.68
CA TYR A 109 -9.86 -3.24 -16.35
C TYR A 109 -10.98 -3.69 -17.32
N GLU A 110 -11.76 -4.69 -16.94
CA GLU A 110 -12.87 -5.16 -17.76
C GLU A 110 -14.06 -4.19 -17.69
N PRO A 111 -14.79 -3.98 -18.80
CA PRO A 111 -15.99 -3.12 -18.84
C PRO A 111 -17.04 -3.47 -17.78
N GLU A 112 -17.16 -4.75 -17.41
CA GLU A 112 -18.07 -5.26 -16.39
C GLU A 112 -17.76 -4.75 -14.98
N ALA A 113 -16.47 -4.61 -14.63
CA ALA A 113 -16.06 -4.04 -13.35
C ALA A 113 -16.51 -2.58 -13.20
N LEU A 114 -16.45 -1.82 -14.30
CA LEU A 114 -16.91 -0.45 -14.35
C LEU A 114 -18.42 -0.32 -14.12
N GLU A 115 -19.22 -1.21 -14.70
CA GLU A 115 -20.68 -1.22 -14.51
C GLU A 115 -21.05 -1.57 -13.05
N ILE A 116 -20.34 -2.52 -12.42
CA ILE A 116 -20.55 -2.86 -11.01
C ILE A 116 -20.23 -1.65 -10.11
N LEU A 117 -19.12 -0.95 -10.38
CA LEU A 117 -18.74 0.24 -9.61
C LEU A 117 -19.71 1.40 -9.80
N LYS A 118 -20.21 1.62 -11.02
CA LYS A 118 -21.23 2.64 -11.32
C LYS A 118 -22.54 2.40 -10.58
N ALA A 119 -22.94 1.14 -10.37
CA ALA A 119 -24.16 0.78 -9.66
C ALA A 119 -24.05 0.98 -8.13
N LYS A 120 -22.84 1.13 -7.59
CA LYS A 120 -22.60 1.30 -6.15
C LYS A 120 -23.27 2.57 -5.63
N LYS A 121 -23.82 2.53 -4.41
CA LYS A 121 -24.57 3.63 -3.78
C LYS A 121 -25.73 4.16 -4.66
N ASN A 122 -26.43 3.27 -5.36
CA ASN A 122 -27.53 3.63 -6.26
C ASN A 122 -27.09 4.66 -7.33
N GLY A 123 -25.88 4.52 -7.87
CA GLY A 123 -25.33 5.42 -8.89
C GLY A 123 -24.65 6.69 -8.35
N ASN A 124 -24.64 6.91 -7.03
CA ASN A 124 -23.99 8.07 -6.40
C ASN A 124 -22.52 7.80 -5.99
N TYR A 125 -21.88 6.82 -6.61
CA TYR A 125 -20.47 6.53 -6.38
C TYR A 125 -19.63 7.16 -7.49
N ASN A 126 -18.63 7.97 -7.10
CA ASN A 126 -17.75 8.59 -8.07
C ASN A 126 -16.72 7.57 -8.56
N VAL A 127 -16.77 7.26 -9.85
CA VAL A 127 -15.75 6.46 -10.52
C VAL A 127 -14.97 7.39 -11.44
N ILE A 128 -13.68 7.52 -11.20
CA ILE A 128 -12.79 8.38 -12.00
C ILE A 128 -11.86 7.44 -12.76
N GLN A 129 -11.94 7.48 -14.08
CA GLN A 129 -11.00 6.79 -14.94
C GLN A 129 -9.86 7.75 -15.28
N ILE A 130 -8.63 7.31 -15.04
CA ILE A 130 -7.43 8.05 -15.42
C ILE A 130 -7.06 7.67 -16.86
N ASP A 131 -6.82 8.65 -17.70
CA ASP A 131 -6.24 8.44 -19.01
C ASP A 131 -4.79 7.97 -18.85
N GLU A 132 -4.50 6.74 -19.24
CA GLU A 132 -3.15 6.14 -19.16
C GLU A 132 -2.09 6.91 -19.96
N ASN A 133 -2.52 7.67 -20.98
CA ASN A 133 -1.67 8.51 -21.84
C ASN A 133 -1.57 9.95 -21.33
N TYR A 134 -2.21 10.29 -20.21
CA TYR A 134 -2.16 11.63 -19.66
C TYR A 134 -0.74 11.99 -19.19
N VAL A 135 -0.17 12.98 -19.86
CA VAL A 135 1.10 13.57 -19.42
C VAL A 135 0.78 14.87 -18.69
N PRO A 136 1.05 14.93 -17.38
CA PRO A 136 0.77 16.14 -16.61
C PRO A 136 1.67 17.30 -17.03
N ASP A 137 1.14 18.53 -16.93
CA ASP A 137 1.93 19.72 -17.17
C ASP A 137 3.22 19.74 -16.33
N PRO A 138 4.34 20.20 -16.86
CA PRO A 138 5.61 20.24 -16.13
C PRO A 138 5.61 21.22 -14.93
N ILE A 139 4.67 22.16 -14.95
CA ILE A 139 4.49 23.15 -13.88
C ILE A 139 3.12 22.98 -13.24
N GLU A 140 3.12 22.77 -11.95
CA GLU A 140 1.90 22.78 -11.14
C GLU A 140 1.58 24.21 -10.70
N ARG A 141 0.29 24.59 -10.85
CA ARG A 141 -0.21 25.89 -10.46
C ARG A 141 -1.31 25.75 -9.44
N LYS A 142 -1.20 26.52 -8.35
CA LYS A 142 -2.25 26.62 -7.33
C LYS A 142 -2.55 28.09 -7.07
N GLN A 143 -3.81 28.49 -7.26
CA GLN A 143 -4.24 29.84 -6.95
C GLN A 143 -4.94 29.91 -5.59
N VAL A 144 -4.47 30.79 -4.74
CA VAL A 144 -5.02 31.02 -3.39
C VAL A 144 -5.09 32.52 -3.13
N PHE A 145 -6.28 33.05 -2.87
CA PHE A 145 -6.51 34.47 -2.61
C PHE A 145 -5.91 35.42 -3.66
N GLY A 146 -6.00 35.05 -4.95
CA GLY A 146 -5.46 35.86 -6.04
C GLY A 146 -3.95 35.75 -6.28
N ILE A 147 -3.25 34.96 -5.47
CA ILE A 147 -1.83 34.67 -5.65
C ILE A 147 -1.71 33.30 -6.31
N THR A 148 -0.92 33.24 -7.38
CA THR A 148 -0.60 31.97 -8.06
C THR A 148 0.75 31.45 -7.57
N PHE A 149 0.74 30.25 -7.01
CA PHE A 149 1.95 29.48 -6.70
C PHE A 149 2.25 28.59 -7.90
N GLU A 150 3.48 28.62 -8.34
CA GLU A 150 4.00 27.76 -9.42
C GLU A 150 5.18 26.94 -8.88
N GLN A 151 5.18 25.65 -9.19
CA GLN A 151 6.31 24.77 -8.87
C GLN A 151 6.50 23.74 -9.98
N GLY A 152 7.74 23.35 -10.21
CA GLY A 152 8.04 22.21 -11.08
C GLY A 152 7.58 20.90 -10.42
N ARG A 153 7.24 19.92 -11.24
CA ARG A 153 6.96 18.57 -10.73
C ARG A 153 8.20 17.93 -10.17
N ASN A 154 8.00 16.98 -9.26
CA ASN A 154 9.09 16.16 -8.77
C ASN A 154 9.54 15.19 -9.89
N GLU A 155 10.59 15.55 -10.60
CA GLU A 155 11.21 14.75 -11.68
C GLU A 155 12.36 13.87 -11.16
N LEU A 156 12.53 13.76 -9.84
CA LEU A 156 13.59 12.96 -9.24
C LEU A 156 13.50 11.50 -9.72
N ASP A 157 14.52 11.04 -10.42
CA ASP A 157 14.66 9.62 -10.75
C ASP A 157 15.12 8.84 -9.52
N ILE A 158 14.23 8.00 -8.99
CA ILE A 158 14.50 7.22 -7.78
C ILE A 158 15.26 5.96 -8.17
N ASN A 159 16.57 6.01 -7.96
CA ASN A 159 17.48 4.90 -8.22
C ASN A 159 18.49 4.74 -7.08
N LYS A 160 19.32 3.68 -7.14
CA LYS A 160 20.29 3.36 -6.08
C LYS A 160 21.38 4.42 -5.90
N ASP A 161 21.64 5.23 -6.92
CA ASP A 161 22.71 6.24 -6.87
C ASP A 161 22.36 7.37 -5.90
N LEU A 162 21.07 7.62 -5.62
CA LEU A 162 20.62 8.56 -4.60
C LEU A 162 21.14 8.21 -3.20
N LEU A 163 21.43 6.95 -2.94
CA LEU A 163 21.92 6.46 -1.65
C LEU A 163 23.46 6.29 -1.63
N SER A 164 24.17 6.73 -2.67
CA SER A 164 25.62 6.57 -2.79
C SER A 164 26.43 7.54 -1.93
N ASN A 165 25.89 8.73 -1.65
CA ASN A 165 26.57 9.75 -0.88
C ASN A 165 26.20 9.68 0.61
N ILE A 166 26.87 8.83 1.36
CA ILE A 166 26.69 8.70 2.81
C ILE A 166 27.57 9.73 3.51
N VAL A 167 26.94 10.69 4.19
CA VAL A 167 27.63 11.83 4.84
C VAL A 167 28.00 11.59 6.31
N THR A 168 27.42 10.57 6.95
CA THR A 168 27.72 10.16 8.33
C THR A 168 29.09 9.49 8.46
N ASP A 169 29.63 9.37 9.68
CA ASP A 169 30.90 8.69 9.94
C ASP A 169 30.84 7.21 9.54
N ASN A 170 29.75 6.53 9.90
CA ASN A 170 29.49 5.18 9.41
C ASN A 170 29.05 5.24 7.93
N LYS A 171 29.88 4.68 7.05
CA LYS A 171 29.63 4.61 5.60
C LYS A 171 28.96 3.31 5.16
N GLU A 172 28.76 2.37 6.08
CA GLU A 172 28.15 1.09 5.76
C GLU A 172 26.64 1.17 5.89
N MET A 173 25.96 0.92 4.79
CA MET A 173 24.48 0.82 4.75
C MET A 173 24.11 -0.60 4.32
N PRO A 174 23.44 -1.36 5.19
CA PRO A 174 22.93 -2.70 4.82
C PRO A 174 22.02 -2.66 3.60
N GLU A 175 22.07 -3.68 2.75
CA GLU A 175 21.22 -3.75 1.54
C GLU A 175 19.73 -3.69 1.88
N ALA A 176 19.30 -4.30 2.98
CA ALA A 176 17.91 -4.21 3.44
C ALA A 176 17.49 -2.75 3.73
N ALA A 177 18.37 -1.97 4.37
CA ALA A 177 18.10 -0.56 4.64
C ALA A 177 18.03 0.28 3.35
N LYS A 178 18.86 -0.03 2.34
CA LYS A 178 18.77 0.62 1.03
C LYS A 178 17.42 0.34 0.36
N VAL A 179 16.95 -0.91 0.41
CA VAL A 179 15.64 -1.28 -0.13
C VAL A 179 14.53 -0.53 0.59
N ASP A 180 14.55 -0.47 1.92
CA ASP A 180 13.54 0.24 2.71
C ASP A 180 13.52 1.74 2.38
N LEU A 181 14.69 2.38 2.24
CA LEU A 181 14.80 3.79 1.84
C LEU A 181 14.29 4.05 0.42
N MET A 182 14.59 3.14 -0.52
CA MET A 182 14.07 3.25 -1.88
C MET A 182 12.55 3.14 -1.93
N ILE A 183 11.97 2.21 -1.19
CA ILE A 183 10.50 2.07 -1.07
C ILE A 183 9.90 3.34 -0.46
N ALA A 184 10.51 3.90 0.59
CA ALA A 184 10.05 5.14 1.19
C ALA A 184 10.07 6.31 0.18
N LEU A 185 11.12 6.45 -0.61
CA LEU A 185 11.22 7.48 -1.65
C LEU A 185 10.15 7.30 -2.74
N ILE A 186 9.92 6.07 -3.22
CA ILE A 186 8.87 5.77 -4.21
C ILE A 186 7.49 6.10 -3.64
N THR A 187 7.26 5.79 -2.37
CA THR A 187 5.98 6.04 -1.71
C THR A 187 5.68 7.53 -1.52
N LEU A 188 6.72 8.36 -1.41
CA LEU A 188 6.62 9.81 -1.26
C LEU A 188 6.48 10.55 -2.61
N LYS A 189 6.90 9.93 -3.70
CA LYS A 189 6.79 10.49 -5.05
C LYS A 189 5.39 10.33 -5.63
#